data_457b2720a16ffefa4750265660815830
#
_entry.id   457b2720a16ffefa4750265660815830
#
_cell.length_a   1.000
_cell.length_b   1.000
_cell.length_c   1.000
_cell.angle_alpha   90.00
_cell.angle_beta   90.00
_cell.angle_gamma   90.00
#
_symmetry.space_group_name_H-M   'P 1'
#
loop_
_entity.id
_entity.type
_entity.pdbx_description
1 polymer ?
#
loop_
_entity_poly.entity_id
_entity_poly.type
_entity_poly.pdbx_seq_one_letter_code
_entity_poly.pdbx_strand_id
1 'polypeptide(L)'
;MIEDINTLMTYDSFIQKIKTIKTYRSNAYKEYKVVKANKTTLVLRDQRTKADFEVPAVQVFKAMQELGIENCTVPKMRQYVGTHAAQASAALIYWAFGRGQVQAAMKKLADLAFRMIREQQKRK
;
A
#
# COMPACT_ATOMS: atom_id res chain seq x y z
N MET A 1 -5.31 24.20 -12.36
CA MET A 1 -4.51 23.87 -11.19
C MET A 1 -4.84 22.45 -10.75
N ILE A 2 -3.86 21.61 -10.67
CA ILE A 2 -4.07 20.24 -10.20
C ILE A 2 -4.00 20.28 -8.68
N GLU A 3 -5.13 20.03 -8.05
CA GLU A 3 -5.15 19.91 -6.61
C GLU A 3 -4.59 18.57 -6.18
N ASP A 4 -3.83 18.58 -5.09
CA ASP A 4 -3.29 17.37 -4.52
C ASP A 4 -4.45 16.48 -4.05
N ILE A 5 -4.39 15.20 -4.37
CA ILE A 5 -5.34 14.19 -3.90
C ILE A 5 -5.47 14.24 -2.37
N ASN A 6 -4.37 14.52 -1.67
CA ASN A 6 -4.37 14.63 -0.21
C ASN A 6 -5.27 15.74 0.30
N THR A 7 -5.37 16.84 -0.45
CA THR A 7 -6.20 17.99 -0.08
C THR A 7 -7.69 17.67 -0.24
N LEU A 8 -8.02 16.81 -1.21
CA LEU A 8 -9.41 16.46 -1.51
C LEU A 8 -9.93 15.27 -0.70
N MET A 9 -9.03 14.49 -0.14
CA MET A 9 -9.41 13.25 0.56
C MET A 9 -9.88 13.55 1.99
N THR A 10 -11.07 13.08 2.33
CA THR A 10 -11.58 13.13 3.69
C THR A 10 -11.08 11.93 4.48
N TYR A 11 -11.13 12.03 5.80
CA TYR A 11 -10.78 10.90 6.66
C TYR A 11 -11.69 9.69 6.41
N ASP A 12 -12.98 9.93 6.20
CA ASP A 12 -13.92 8.85 5.90
C ASP A 12 -13.59 8.17 4.58
N SER A 13 -13.25 8.92 3.54
CA SER A 13 -12.83 8.37 2.26
C SER A 13 -11.56 7.54 2.39
N PHE A 14 -10.61 8.01 3.19
CA PHE A 14 -9.38 7.28 3.49
C PHE A 14 -9.70 5.91 4.12
N ILE A 15 -10.53 5.89 5.16
CA ILE A 15 -10.90 4.64 5.84
C ILE A 15 -11.64 3.70 4.89
N GLN A 16 -12.57 4.23 4.08
CA GLN A 16 -13.30 3.41 3.12
C GLN A 16 -12.37 2.78 2.10
N LYS A 17 -11.38 3.52 1.62
CA LYS A 17 -10.40 2.99 0.67
C LYS A 17 -9.58 1.86 1.31
N ILE A 18 -9.12 2.05 2.55
CA ILE A 18 -8.35 1.01 3.25
C ILE A 18 -9.20 -0.26 3.43
N LYS A 19 -10.48 -0.12 3.73
CA LYS A 19 -11.39 -1.26 3.88
C LYS A 19 -11.52 -2.11 2.61
N THR A 20 -11.28 -1.53 1.44
CA THR A 20 -11.31 -2.28 0.18
C THR A 20 -10.05 -3.11 -0.05
N ILE A 21 -8.97 -2.81 0.68
CA ILE A 21 -7.70 -3.51 0.53
C ILE A 21 -7.72 -4.76 1.41
N LYS A 22 -7.59 -5.92 0.79
CA LYS A 22 -7.49 -7.18 1.54
C LYS A 22 -6.03 -7.55 1.78
N THR A 23 -5.25 -7.56 0.70
CA THR A 23 -3.81 -7.83 0.74
C THR A 23 -3.08 -6.77 -0.07
N TYR A 24 -1.82 -6.55 0.25
CA TYR A 24 -0.99 -5.60 -0.47
C TYR A 24 0.48 -6.00 -0.36
N ARG A 25 1.32 -5.40 -1.20
CA ARG A 25 2.75 -5.72 -1.25
C ARG A 25 3.59 -4.46 -1.09
N SER A 26 4.73 -4.63 -0.44
CA SER A 26 5.76 -3.58 -0.41
C SER A 26 6.60 -3.61 -1.69
N ASN A 27 7.44 -2.60 -1.88
CA ASN A 27 8.41 -2.58 -2.99
C ASN A 27 9.40 -3.74 -2.92
N ALA A 28 9.64 -4.29 -1.73
CA ALA A 28 10.49 -5.46 -1.52
C ALA A 28 9.73 -6.78 -1.65
N TYR A 29 8.51 -6.75 -2.21
CA TYR A 29 7.63 -7.92 -2.41
C TYR A 29 7.19 -8.61 -1.12
N LYS A 30 7.27 -7.94 0.01
CA LYS A 30 6.64 -8.45 1.23
C LYS A 30 5.14 -8.34 1.12
N GLU A 31 4.45 -9.43 1.47
CA GLU A 31 2.99 -9.46 1.46
C GLU A 31 2.43 -9.16 2.84
N TYR A 32 1.41 -8.32 2.86
CA TYR A 32 0.68 -7.94 4.06
C TYR A 32 -0.81 -8.13 3.86
N LYS A 33 -1.53 -8.21 4.96
CA LYS A 33 -2.99 -8.30 4.96
C LYS A 33 -3.56 -7.21 5.86
N VAL A 34 -4.65 -6.59 5.43
CA VAL A 34 -5.41 -5.69 6.29
C VAL A 34 -6.38 -6.55 7.08
N VAL A 35 -6.08 -6.77 8.35
CA VAL A 35 -6.91 -7.61 9.23
C VAL A 35 -8.11 -6.83 9.74
N LYS A 36 -7.91 -5.54 10.05
CA LYS A 36 -8.95 -4.67 10.59
C LYS A 36 -8.69 -3.25 10.13
N ALA A 37 -9.75 -2.55 9.78
CA ALA A 37 -9.68 -1.13 9.43
C ALA A 37 -10.93 -0.42 9.95
N ASN A 38 -10.74 0.54 10.84
CA ASN A 38 -11.81 1.41 11.31
C ASN A 38 -11.24 2.81 11.58
N LYS A 39 -12.08 3.73 12.04
CA LYS A 39 -11.67 5.12 12.25
C LYS A 39 -10.63 5.29 13.35
N THR A 40 -10.44 4.29 14.20
CA THR A 40 -9.51 4.35 15.33
C THR A 40 -8.22 3.63 15.04
N THR A 41 -8.31 2.42 14.50
CA THR A 41 -7.17 1.51 14.42
C THR A 41 -7.14 0.76 13.09
N LEU A 42 -5.94 0.61 12.55
CA LEU A 42 -5.65 -0.32 11.47
C LEU A 42 -4.83 -1.47 12.04
N VAL A 43 -5.18 -2.71 11.71
CA VAL A 43 -4.36 -3.87 12.06
C VAL A 43 -3.84 -4.47 10.76
N LEU A 44 -2.52 -4.46 10.61
CA LEU A 44 -1.81 -4.91 9.42
C LEU A 44 -1.00 -6.15 9.78
N ARG A 45 -1.11 -7.20 8.99
CA ARG A 45 -0.42 -8.47 9.26
C ARG A 45 0.65 -8.74 8.21
N ASP A 46 1.87 -9.05 8.68
CA ASP A 46 2.91 -9.60 7.84
C ASP A 46 2.53 -11.06 7.52
N GLN A 47 2.32 -11.37 6.25
CA GLN A 47 1.85 -12.70 5.85
C GLN A 47 2.88 -13.80 6.08
N ARG A 48 4.16 -13.44 6.09
CA ARG A 48 5.23 -14.41 6.30
C ARG A 48 5.40 -14.77 7.79
N THR A 49 5.50 -13.75 8.64
CA THR A 49 5.77 -13.94 10.07
C THR A 49 4.51 -14.09 10.90
N LYS A 50 3.36 -13.71 10.33
CA LYS A 50 2.06 -13.66 11.01
C LYS A 50 2.02 -12.63 12.15
N ALA A 51 2.97 -11.70 12.18
CA ALA A 51 2.98 -10.61 13.15
C ALA A 51 1.93 -9.57 12.78
N ASP A 52 1.16 -9.12 13.76
CA ASP A 52 0.17 -8.07 13.61
C ASP A 52 0.73 -6.75 14.13
N PHE A 53 0.46 -5.68 13.37
CA PHE A 53 0.84 -4.32 13.73
C PHE A 53 -0.42 -3.50 13.90
N GLU A 54 -0.66 -3.02 15.13
CA GLU A 54 -1.72 -2.05 15.38
C GLU A 54 -1.20 -0.65 15.11
N VAL A 55 -1.93 0.08 14.28
CA VAL A 55 -1.53 1.42 13.85
C VAL A 55 -2.69 2.37 14.04
N PRO A 56 -2.49 3.51 14.72
CA PRO A 56 -3.54 4.52 14.78
C PRO A 56 -3.86 5.02 13.37
N ALA A 57 -5.11 4.85 12.94
CA ALA A 57 -5.52 5.22 11.59
C ALA A 57 -5.28 6.71 11.31
N VAL A 58 -5.52 7.56 12.31
CA VAL A 58 -5.32 9.00 12.18
C VAL A 58 -3.87 9.37 11.90
N GLN A 59 -2.91 8.61 12.44
CA GLN A 59 -1.49 8.89 12.22
C GLN A 59 -1.07 8.57 10.79
N VAL A 60 -1.61 7.52 10.21
CA VAL A 60 -1.36 7.18 8.81
C VAL A 60 -1.92 8.27 7.90
N PHE A 61 -3.14 8.71 8.17
CA PHE A 61 -3.78 9.78 7.41
C PHE A 61 -3.00 11.10 7.54
N LYS A 62 -2.58 11.43 8.75
CA LYS A 62 -1.79 12.63 9.02
C LYS A 62 -0.47 12.61 8.25
N ALA A 63 0.21 11.45 8.21
CA ALA A 63 1.43 11.30 7.44
C ALA A 63 1.19 11.58 5.95
N MET A 64 0.10 11.05 5.39
CA MET A 64 -0.25 11.29 4.01
C MET A 64 -0.49 12.77 3.72
N GLN A 65 -1.18 13.45 4.62
CA GLN A 65 -1.49 14.87 4.45
C GLN A 65 -0.24 15.75 4.57
N GLU A 66 0.62 15.47 5.51
CA GLU A 66 1.81 16.30 5.77
C GLU A 66 2.95 16.01 4.80
N LEU A 67 3.15 14.76 4.42
CA LEU A 67 4.27 14.34 3.58
C LEU A 67 3.91 14.25 2.10
N GLY A 68 2.67 13.96 1.79
CA GLY A 68 2.23 13.56 0.46
C GLY A 68 2.43 12.06 0.25
N ILE A 69 1.57 11.49 -0.59
CA ILE A 69 1.54 10.02 -0.81
C ILE A 69 2.89 9.49 -1.25
N GLU A 70 3.57 10.18 -2.15
CA GLU A 70 4.85 9.72 -2.71
C GLU A 70 6.01 9.84 -1.72
N ASN A 71 5.85 10.61 -0.67
CA ASN A 71 6.91 10.86 0.30
C ASN A 71 6.73 10.08 1.60
N CYS A 72 5.75 9.20 1.68
CA CYS A 72 5.53 8.35 2.85
C CYS A 72 6.50 7.16 2.84
N THR A 73 7.77 7.45 2.92
CA THR A 73 8.82 6.43 2.96
C THR A 73 8.93 5.81 4.35
N VAL A 74 9.55 4.64 4.45
CA VAL A 74 9.70 3.95 5.74
C VAL A 74 10.38 4.84 6.79
N PRO A 75 11.52 5.51 6.50
CA PRO A 75 12.13 6.38 7.52
C PRO A 75 11.21 7.50 8.00
N LYS A 76 10.44 8.10 7.10
CA LYS A 76 9.53 9.18 7.47
C LYS A 76 8.32 8.67 8.24
N MET A 77 7.81 7.50 7.87
CA MET A 77 6.67 6.88 8.56
C MET A 77 6.99 6.50 10.01
N ARG A 78 8.25 6.26 10.33
CA ARG A 78 8.66 5.97 11.71
C ARG A 78 8.25 7.06 12.70
N GLN A 79 8.20 8.30 12.25
CA GLN A 79 7.83 9.44 13.09
C GLN A 79 6.34 9.48 13.42
N TYR A 80 5.53 8.81 12.61
CA TYR A 80 4.07 8.81 12.76
C TYR A 80 3.54 7.54 13.41
N VAL A 81 4.12 6.39 13.06
CA VAL A 81 3.56 5.09 13.45
C VAL A 81 4.56 4.20 14.19
N GLY A 82 5.78 4.68 14.42
CA GLY A 82 6.82 3.91 15.09
C GLY A 82 7.59 2.99 14.16
N THR A 83 8.69 2.44 14.69
CA THR A 83 9.64 1.66 13.90
C THR A 83 9.04 0.36 13.36
N HIS A 84 8.27 -0.36 14.19
CA HIS A 84 7.76 -1.69 13.82
C HIS A 84 6.68 -1.62 12.74
N ALA A 85 5.83 -0.59 12.78
CA ALA A 85 4.72 -0.46 11.85
C ALA A 85 5.06 0.37 10.61
N ALA A 86 6.23 0.99 10.56
CA ALA A 86 6.58 1.93 9.49
C ALA A 86 6.58 1.28 8.10
N GLN A 87 7.16 0.10 7.97
CA GLN A 87 7.24 -0.58 6.69
C GLN A 87 5.85 -1.01 6.19
N ALA A 88 5.06 -1.62 7.07
CA ALA A 88 3.70 -2.05 6.72
C ALA A 88 2.82 -0.87 6.33
N SER A 89 2.93 0.25 7.05
CA SER A 89 2.13 1.45 6.78
C SER A 89 2.56 2.15 5.49
N ALA A 90 3.86 2.28 5.25
CA ALA A 90 4.38 2.87 4.02
C ALA A 90 3.94 2.05 2.80
N ALA A 91 4.03 0.73 2.89
CA ALA A 91 3.59 -0.17 1.82
C ALA A 91 2.09 -0.03 1.56
N LEU A 92 1.28 0.10 2.61
CA LEU A 92 -0.16 0.27 2.48
C LEU A 92 -0.51 1.57 1.75
N ILE A 93 0.11 2.67 2.12
CA ILE A 93 -0.14 3.97 1.47
C ILE A 93 0.24 3.89 -0.01
N TYR A 94 1.39 3.34 -0.31
CA TYR A 94 1.87 3.22 -1.69
C TYR A 94 0.94 2.33 -2.52
N TRP A 95 0.45 1.24 -1.95
CA TRP A 95 -0.46 0.33 -2.63
C TRP A 95 -1.84 0.95 -2.85
N ALA A 96 -2.43 1.54 -1.80
CA ALA A 96 -3.80 2.03 -1.83
C ALA A 96 -3.95 3.35 -2.60
N PHE A 97 -2.99 4.25 -2.45
CA PHE A 97 -3.10 5.62 -2.96
C PHE A 97 -2.00 6.00 -3.94
N GLY A 98 -0.90 5.26 -3.97
CA GLY A 98 0.22 5.51 -4.86
C GLY A 98 0.18 4.57 -6.07
N ARG A 99 1.35 4.12 -6.49
CA ARG A 99 1.53 3.34 -7.73
C ARG A 99 1.66 1.83 -7.51
N GLY A 100 1.51 1.35 -6.29
CA GLY A 100 1.76 -0.05 -5.97
C GLY A 100 0.89 -1.01 -6.77
N GLN A 101 -0.41 -0.77 -6.85
CA GLN A 101 -1.33 -1.63 -7.60
C GLN A 101 -1.06 -1.57 -9.10
N VAL A 102 -0.79 -0.39 -9.62
CA VAL A 102 -0.50 -0.19 -11.04
C VAL A 102 0.78 -0.95 -11.42
N GLN A 103 1.82 -0.84 -10.61
CA GLN A 103 3.08 -1.56 -10.86
C GLN A 103 2.89 -3.07 -10.82
N ALA A 104 2.11 -3.57 -9.87
CA ALA A 104 1.80 -5.00 -9.78
C ALA A 104 1.03 -5.49 -11.02
N ALA A 105 0.06 -4.70 -11.49
CA ALA A 105 -0.71 -5.02 -12.69
C ALA A 105 0.18 -5.01 -13.94
N MET A 106 1.05 -4.02 -14.07
CA MET A 106 1.99 -3.92 -15.19
C MET A 106 2.94 -5.11 -15.22
N LYS A 107 3.42 -5.55 -14.06
CA LYS A 107 4.28 -6.73 -13.97
C LYS A 107 3.55 -7.98 -14.43
N LYS A 108 2.30 -8.17 -14.05
CA LYS A 108 1.48 -9.30 -14.51
C LYS A 108 1.30 -9.29 -16.01
N LEU A 109 1.04 -8.12 -16.58
CA LEU A 109 0.88 -7.97 -18.02
C LEU A 109 2.18 -8.29 -18.77
N ALA A 110 3.32 -7.83 -18.24
CA ALA A 110 4.62 -8.13 -18.83
C ALA A 110 4.91 -9.63 -18.80
N ASP A 111 4.66 -10.30 -17.69
CA ASP A 111 4.86 -11.73 -17.55
C ASP A 111 3.96 -12.51 -18.51
N LEU A 112 2.72 -12.07 -18.68
CA LEU A 112 1.78 -12.69 -19.62
C LEU A 112 2.25 -12.52 -21.06
N ALA A 113 2.71 -11.32 -21.41
CA ALA A 113 3.25 -11.04 -22.75
C ALA A 113 4.46 -11.91 -23.07
N PHE A 114 5.38 -12.07 -22.13
CA PHE A 114 6.53 -12.97 -22.30
C PHE A 114 6.11 -14.41 -22.51
N ARG A 115 5.11 -14.85 -21.76
CA ARG A 115 4.58 -16.21 -21.88
C ARG A 115 3.98 -16.45 -23.26
N MET A 116 3.22 -15.49 -23.77
CA MET A 116 2.61 -15.56 -25.09
C MET A 116 3.67 -15.60 -26.20
N ILE A 117 4.71 -14.82 -26.09
CA ILE A 117 5.83 -14.81 -27.04
C ILE A 117 6.52 -16.17 -27.06
N ARG A 118 6.77 -16.77 -25.90
CA ARG A 118 7.37 -18.10 -25.78
C ARG A 118 6.53 -19.16 -26.45
N GLU A 119 5.22 -19.12 -26.26
CA GLU A 119 4.31 -20.09 -26.86
C GLU A 119 4.32 -19.98 -28.39
N GLN A 120 4.36 -18.77 -28.95
CA GLN A 120 4.46 -18.57 -30.40
C GLN A 120 5.76 -19.12 -30.94
N GLN A 121 6.87 -18.96 -30.24
CA GLN A 121 8.17 -19.49 -30.65
C GLN A 121 8.18 -21.02 -30.66
N LYS A 122 7.49 -21.66 -29.73
CA LYS A 122 7.41 -23.13 -29.66
C LYS A 122 6.58 -23.74 -30.77
N ARG A 123 5.68 -22.97 -31.40
CA ARG A 123 4.81 -23.44 -32.47
C ARG A 123 5.48 -23.45 -33.84
N LYS A 124 6.67 -22.95 -33.96
CA LYS A 124 7.45 -23.02 -35.18
C LYS A 124 8.24 -24.37 -35.26
#